data_941ee161dd8ce4541641e276e8ad766f
#
_entry.id   941ee161dd8ce4541641e276e8ad766f
#
_cell.length_a   1.000
_cell.length_b   1.000
_cell.length_c   1.000
_cell.angle_alpha   90.00
_cell.angle_beta   90.00
_cell.angle_gamma   90.00
#
_symmetry.space_group_name_H-M   'P 1'
#
loop_
_entity.id
_entity.type
_entity.pdbx_description
1 polymer ?
#
loop_
_entity_poly.entity_id
_entity_poly.type
_entity_poly.pdbx_seq_one_letter_code
_entity_poly.pdbx_strand_id
1 'polypeptide(L)'
;MDFASYNLNNRPHPLVNMQGHIPEETAQRVHGVFQGVLGGDQSAFSRHLRIADEDRVKQPYMAVSDWYCDFVRSGLITLSTGKVDSLNGNTATVAPGGDKIDDIAAVVVATGFDASPCLDFLPQDVLQKLNHSPRHIDLPIALAFHGTHHPEVPDLGFVGFYRSPYWGVMQMQARFLARYWSEPGENGGSSKLSVKLAEDVSIQRTLDLRDDPRCSQFPMGDYPFLMQDMAEALGLSITEPLTEGLPNLPHNGKPLNMLTPARYPDSSEAGDDSQKLREGTRSVALAGLTSPRFVARAVFRSLLGTWKLERDLVSKLPSHPTGHFSGTGRFLLRRQTSDGLRCATDGTPAAPPHDEEGEAWEYLYIEEGEFKTEGGFGFRATRRYVWRYDERRDVLSVWFVKPEDDRRADYLFHEVEFGMPGESGGGGRGGGGGGKLGKGWPAKAGHLCIDDFYNVQYDFAFQAVNLREWSVGYTVKGPKKDYTIRGTYTR
;
A
#
# COMPACT_ATOMS: atom_id res chain seq x y z
N MET A 1 -3.80 -0.43 5.96
CA MET A 1 -3.42 0.76 6.76
C MET A 1 -4.67 1.46 7.27
N ASP A 2 -5.63 1.80 6.43
CA ASP A 2 -6.83 2.56 6.81
C ASP A 2 -7.64 1.89 7.92
N PHE A 3 -7.84 0.59 7.83
CA PHE A 3 -8.55 -0.16 8.90
C PHE A 3 -7.84 -0.08 10.26
N ALA A 4 -6.53 0.05 10.30
CA ALA A 4 -5.80 0.20 11.55
C ALA A 4 -5.84 1.65 12.06
N SER A 5 -5.65 2.63 11.18
CA SER A 5 -5.53 4.06 11.52
C SER A 5 -6.85 4.66 11.99
N TYR A 6 -7.96 4.26 11.38
CA TYR A 6 -9.29 4.83 11.63
C TYR A 6 -10.17 3.98 12.55
N ASN A 7 -9.66 2.86 13.06
CA ASN A 7 -10.42 1.96 13.95
C ASN A 7 -10.34 2.44 15.39
N LEU A 8 -11.45 2.93 15.93
CA LEU A 8 -11.53 3.39 17.33
C LEU A 8 -11.26 2.28 18.36
N ASN A 9 -11.53 1.01 17.99
CA ASN A 9 -11.27 -0.12 18.91
C ASN A 9 -9.78 -0.36 19.19
N ASN A 10 -8.88 0.26 18.43
CA ASN A 10 -7.43 0.21 18.63
C ASN A 10 -6.90 1.39 19.44
N ARG A 11 -7.78 2.23 19.99
CA ARG A 11 -7.41 3.46 20.68
C ARG A 11 -7.76 3.41 22.16
N PRO A 12 -7.02 4.17 23.00
CA PRO A 12 -7.40 4.37 24.41
C PRO A 12 -8.74 5.11 24.50
N HIS A 13 -9.43 4.95 25.60
CA HIS A 13 -10.63 5.70 25.90
C HIS A 13 -10.51 6.33 27.29
N PRO A 14 -10.62 7.66 27.44
CA PRO A 14 -10.79 8.67 26.37
C PRO A 14 -9.64 8.71 25.36
N LEU A 15 -9.89 9.28 24.18
CA LEU A 15 -8.86 9.45 23.18
C LEU A 15 -7.77 10.39 23.67
N VAL A 16 -6.53 10.04 23.38
CA VAL A 16 -5.35 10.85 23.69
C VAL A 16 -4.63 11.14 22.38
N ASN A 17 -4.13 12.36 22.24
CA ASN A 17 -3.29 12.70 21.09
C ASN A 17 -2.00 11.88 21.13
N MET A 18 -1.82 11.01 20.14
CA MET A 18 -0.66 10.12 20.03
C MET A 18 0.42 10.66 19.08
N GLN A 19 0.25 11.87 18.59
CA GLN A 19 1.19 12.58 17.70
C GLN A 19 1.86 13.76 18.42
N GLY A 20 2.78 14.40 17.73
CA GLY A 20 3.60 15.45 18.28
C GLY A 20 4.96 14.92 18.69
N HIS A 21 5.39 15.22 19.87
CA HIS A 21 6.65 14.73 20.45
C HIS A 21 6.41 13.43 21.20
N ILE A 22 6.97 12.34 20.74
CA ILE A 22 6.77 11.02 21.36
C ILE A 22 8.05 10.53 22.09
N PRO A 23 7.90 9.79 23.20
CA PRO A 23 9.01 9.13 23.87
C PRO A 23 9.69 8.08 22.97
N GLU A 24 10.99 7.85 23.20
CA GLU A 24 11.81 6.86 22.47
C GLU A 24 11.18 5.45 22.47
N GLU A 25 10.64 5.01 23.59
CA GLU A 25 9.96 3.73 23.72
C GLU A 25 8.75 3.64 22.77
N THR A 26 8.01 4.73 22.62
CA THR A 26 6.87 4.80 21.68
C THR A 26 7.37 4.75 20.25
N ALA A 27 8.47 5.44 19.91
CA ALA A 27 9.08 5.38 18.58
C ALA A 27 9.50 3.95 18.24
N GLN A 28 10.22 3.26 19.13
CA GLN A 28 10.64 1.86 18.96
C GLN A 28 9.44 0.92 18.72
N ARG A 29 8.36 1.11 19.48
CA ARG A 29 7.12 0.34 19.30
C ARG A 29 6.50 0.58 17.92
N VAL A 30 6.46 1.83 17.45
CA VAL A 30 5.91 2.19 16.14
C VAL A 30 6.75 1.60 15.01
N HIS A 31 8.09 1.62 15.10
CA HIS A 31 8.97 0.92 14.18
C HIS A 31 8.67 -0.59 14.15
N GLY A 32 8.45 -1.21 15.32
CA GLY A 32 8.06 -2.62 15.41
C GLY A 32 6.72 -2.92 14.72
N VAL A 33 5.73 -2.03 14.84
CA VAL A 33 4.45 -2.17 14.14
C VAL A 33 4.65 -2.13 12.62
N PHE A 34 5.43 -1.18 12.09
CA PHE A 34 5.69 -1.12 10.65
C PHE A 34 6.48 -2.33 10.15
N GLN A 35 7.47 -2.78 10.90
CA GLN A 35 8.20 -4.00 10.59
C GLN A 35 7.25 -5.22 10.53
N GLY A 36 6.31 -5.31 11.46
CA GLY A 36 5.27 -6.35 11.45
C GLY A 36 4.36 -6.27 10.23
N VAL A 37 3.93 -5.08 9.83
CA VAL A 37 3.10 -4.86 8.62
C VAL A 37 3.84 -5.25 7.35
N LEU A 38 5.14 -4.96 7.25
CA LEU A 38 5.97 -5.35 6.11
C LEU A 38 6.33 -6.84 6.10
N GLY A 39 6.06 -7.56 7.20
CA GLY A 39 6.41 -8.98 7.33
C GLY A 39 7.89 -9.23 7.62
N GLY A 40 8.64 -8.22 8.02
CA GLY A 40 10.06 -8.32 8.37
C GLY A 40 10.79 -6.99 8.30
N ASP A 41 12.10 -7.03 8.53
CA ASP A 41 12.96 -5.85 8.41
C ASP A 41 13.10 -5.42 6.94
N GLN A 42 13.14 -4.12 6.70
CA GLN A 42 13.26 -3.56 5.34
C GLN A 42 14.59 -3.92 4.66
N SER A 43 15.62 -4.30 5.41
CA SER A 43 16.87 -4.81 4.86
C SER A 43 16.69 -6.08 4.02
N ALA A 44 15.55 -6.77 4.17
CA ALA A 44 15.16 -7.89 3.30
C ALA A 44 14.92 -7.47 1.84
N PHE A 45 14.64 -6.19 1.58
CA PHE A 45 14.48 -5.64 0.22
C PHE A 45 15.80 -5.07 -0.31
N SER A 46 16.55 -4.36 0.54
CA SER A 46 17.88 -3.84 0.27
C SER A 46 18.59 -3.46 1.56
N ARG A 47 19.91 -3.72 1.63
CA ARG A 47 20.76 -3.29 2.77
C ARG A 47 20.64 -1.78 3.04
N HIS A 48 20.38 -0.97 2.02
CA HIS A 48 20.24 0.48 2.13
C HIS A 48 18.91 0.92 2.78
N LEU A 49 17.95 0.01 2.94
CA LEU A 49 16.70 0.25 3.65
C LEU A 49 16.75 -0.19 5.12
N ARG A 50 17.91 -0.68 5.59
CA ARG A 50 18.09 -1.04 6.99
C ARG A 50 17.93 0.22 7.84
N ILE A 51 17.08 0.15 8.85
CA ILE A 51 16.95 1.21 9.86
C ILE A 51 18.05 0.97 10.89
N ALA A 52 18.93 1.96 11.07
CA ALA A 52 19.99 1.90 12.08
C ALA A 52 19.38 1.91 13.48
N ASP A 53 20.08 1.34 14.45
CA ASP A 53 19.56 1.22 15.82
C ASP A 53 19.37 2.59 16.47
N GLU A 54 20.24 3.55 16.17
CA GLU A 54 20.15 4.95 16.61
C GLU A 54 18.94 5.70 15.99
N ASP A 55 18.40 5.22 14.89
CA ASP A 55 17.21 5.81 14.27
C ASP A 55 15.91 5.21 14.79
N ARG A 56 15.97 4.04 15.42
CA ARG A 56 14.79 3.37 15.99
C ARG A 56 14.19 4.08 17.18
N VAL A 57 14.96 4.96 17.84
CA VAL A 57 14.49 5.79 18.94
C VAL A 57 13.88 7.13 18.48
N LYS A 58 13.96 7.40 17.17
CA LYS A 58 13.35 8.57 16.53
C LYS A 58 11.99 8.23 15.94
N GLN A 59 11.14 9.22 15.82
CA GLN A 59 9.86 9.05 15.13
C GLN A 59 10.08 8.53 13.71
N PRO A 60 9.44 7.41 13.28
CA PRO A 60 9.57 6.92 11.93
C PRO A 60 8.88 7.85 10.94
N TYR A 61 9.57 8.18 9.85
CA TYR A 61 8.96 8.76 8.67
C TYR A 61 8.40 7.63 7.81
N MET A 62 7.17 7.79 7.37
CA MET A 62 6.47 6.77 6.60
C MET A 62 6.15 7.27 5.20
N ALA A 63 6.60 6.53 4.20
CA ALA A 63 6.11 6.64 2.83
C ALA A 63 5.26 5.41 2.50
N VAL A 64 4.08 5.64 1.93
CA VAL A 64 3.19 4.54 1.50
C VAL A 64 3.35 4.37 0.00
N SER A 65 3.78 3.19 -0.40
CA SER A 65 3.93 2.82 -1.80
C SER A 65 3.61 1.35 -2.00
N ASP A 66 2.89 1.05 -3.07
CA ASP A 66 2.54 -0.32 -3.43
C ASP A 66 3.69 -1.07 -4.13
N TRP A 67 4.63 -0.35 -4.75
CA TRP A 67 5.62 -0.90 -5.67
C TRP A 67 7.08 -0.67 -5.26
N TYR A 68 7.35 0.32 -4.40
CA TYR A 68 8.70 0.79 -4.12
C TYR A 68 9.65 -0.34 -3.67
N CYS A 69 9.26 -1.09 -2.65
CA CYS A 69 10.10 -2.18 -2.14
C CYS A 69 10.31 -3.29 -3.17
N ASP A 70 9.32 -3.58 -4.00
CA ASP A 70 9.44 -4.58 -5.06
C ASP A 70 10.32 -4.08 -6.21
N PHE A 71 10.27 -2.82 -6.56
CA PHE A 71 11.18 -2.21 -7.54
C PHE A 71 12.63 -2.20 -7.05
N VAL A 72 12.86 -1.91 -5.76
CA VAL A 72 14.20 -2.01 -5.16
C VAL A 72 14.70 -3.46 -5.21
N ARG A 73 13.89 -4.42 -4.79
CA ARG A 73 14.25 -5.83 -4.79
C ARG A 73 14.53 -6.38 -6.19
N SER A 74 13.77 -5.94 -7.20
CA SER A 74 13.96 -6.38 -8.59
C SER A 74 15.10 -5.68 -9.32
N GLY A 75 15.74 -4.66 -8.70
CA GLY A 75 16.82 -3.90 -9.29
C GLY A 75 16.37 -2.80 -10.26
N LEU A 76 15.06 -2.53 -10.36
CA LEU A 76 14.54 -1.38 -11.12
C LEU A 76 14.89 -0.05 -10.43
N ILE A 77 15.00 -0.05 -9.12
CA ILE A 77 15.48 1.08 -8.32
C ILE A 77 16.77 0.66 -7.63
N THR A 78 17.86 1.38 -7.89
CA THR A 78 19.11 1.27 -7.15
C THR A 78 19.16 2.39 -6.11
N LEU A 79 19.47 2.03 -4.86
CA LEU A 79 19.55 2.98 -3.75
C LEU A 79 20.99 3.40 -3.50
N SER A 80 21.21 4.69 -3.32
CA SER A 80 22.46 5.27 -2.82
C SER A 80 22.18 6.12 -1.60
N THR A 81 23.08 6.08 -0.63
CA THR A 81 22.98 6.88 0.60
C THR A 81 23.79 8.17 0.44
N GLY A 82 23.15 9.31 0.62
CA GLY A 82 23.79 10.62 0.55
C GLY A 82 22.94 11.68 -0.15
N LYS A 83 23.57 12.81 -0.45
CA LYS A 83 22.96 13.92 -1.20
C LYS A 83 23.71 14.08 -2.54
N VAL A 84 22.98 14.38 -3.60
CA VAL A 84 23.60 14.81 -4.85
C VAL A 84 24.30 16.14 -4.60
N ASP A 85 25.62 16.14 -4.72
CA ASP A 85 26.48 17.31 -4.52
C ASP A 85 26.62 18.10 -5.82
N SER A 86 26.84 17.40 -6.92
CA SER A 86 27.06 18.03 -8.21
C SER A 86 26.59 17.16 -9.37
N LEU A 87 26.25 17.83 -10.47
CA LEU A 87 25.95 17.22 -11.76
C LEU A 87 26.95 17.73 -12.79
N ASN A 88 27.66 16.83 -13.47
CA ASN A 88 28.61 17.17 -14.52
C ASN A 88 28.34 16.31 -15.76
N GLY A 89 27.75 16.91 -16.77
CA GLY A 89 27.24 16.18 -17.94
C GLY A 89 26.14 15.21 -17.52
N ASN A 90 26.32 13.91 -17.77
CA ASN A 90 25.42 12.83 -17.41
C ASN A 90 25.86 12.07 -16.14
N THR A 91 26.74 12.65 -15.33
CA THR A 91 27.25 12.05 -14.10
C THR A 91 26.82 12.87 -12.88
N ALA A 92 26.23 12.23 -11.86
CA ALA A 92 25.99 12.81 -10.55
C ALA A 92 27.05 12.34 -9.55
N THR A 93 27.50 13.25 -8.68
CA THR A 93 28.37 12.93 -7.55
C THR A 93 27.54 12.97 -6.27
N VAL A 94 27.67 11.96 -5.43
CA VAL A 94 26.91 11.82 -4.16
C VAL A 94 27.83 12.03 -2.98
N ALA A 95 27.53 13.01 -2.12
CA ALA A 95 28.26 13.28 -0.88
C ALA A 95 27.63 12.49 0.30
N PRO A 96 28.42 12.10 1.34
CA PRO A 96 29.82 12.44 1.55
C PRO A 96 30.84 11.50 0.86
N GLY A 97 30.42 10.34 0.31
CA GLY A 97 31.31 9.31 -0.20
C GLY A 97 32.02 9.66 -1.52
N GLY A 98 31.52 10.64 -2.26
CA GLY A 98 32.03 10.95 -3.60
C GLY A 98 31.66 9.90 -4.65
N ASP A 99 30.68 9.02 -4.36
CA ASP A 99 30.21 8.03 -5.30
C ASP A 99 29.65 8.68 -6.56
N LYS A 100 29.95 8.08 -7.71
CA LYS A 100 29.48 8.58 -9.01
C LYS A 100 28.38 7.70 -9.54
N ILE A 101 27.35 8.34 -10.07
CA ILE A 101 26.26 7.70 -10.80
C ILE A 101 26.36 8.23 -12.23
N ASP A 102 26.74 7.37 -13.15
CA ASP A 102 26.95 7.70 -14.56
C ASP A 102 25.69 7.38 -15.40
N ASP A 103 25.70 7.85 -16.65
CA ASP A 103 24.66 7.60 -17.66
C ASP A 103 23.25 8.08 -17.26
N ILE A 104 23.21 9.21 -16.56
CA ILE A 104 21.95 9.83 -16.15
C ILE A 104 21.26 10.46 -17.38
N ALA A 105 20.07 9.97 -17.72
CA ALA A 105 19.24 10.52 -18.78
C ALA A 105 18.36 11.68 -18.30
N ALA A 106 17.92 11.65 -17.04
CA ALA A 106 17.08 12.68 -16.43
C ALA A 106 17.22 12.68 -14.90
N VAL A 107 16.97 13.83 -14.29
CA VAL A 107 16.90 13.99 -12.84
C VAL A 107 15.48 14.39 -12.46
N VAL A 108 14.85 13.62 -11.58
CA VAL A 108 13.54 13.92 -11.01
C VAL A 108 13.73 14.44 -9.60
N VAL A 109 13.39 15.71 -9.36
CA VAL A 109 13.43 16.31 -8.03
C VAL A 109 12.10 16.02 -7.33
N ALA A 110 12.11 15.11 -6.35
CA ALA A 110 10.93 14.67 -5.60
C ALA A 110 11.18 14.81 -4.08
N THR A 111 11.78 15.93 -3.66
CA THR A 111 12.20 16.19 -2.28
C THR A 111 11.07 16.73 -1.39
N GLY A 112 9.85 16.79 -1.90
CA GLY A 112 8.69 17.37 -1.23
C GLY A 112 8.40 18.80 -1.70
N PHE A 113 7.52 19.46 -0.96
CA PHE A 113 7.07 20.81 -1.26
C PHE A 113 7.41 21.74 -0.11
N ASP A 114 7.78 22.98 -0.45
CA ASP A 114 7.84 24.08 0.48
C ASP A 114 6.45 24.74 0.57
N ALA A 115 5.93 24.90 1.78
CA ALA A 115 4.65 25.54 1.99
C ALA A 115 4.73 27.08 1.97
N SER A 116 5.93 27.67 2.07
CA SER A 116 6.10 29.13 2.11
C SER A 116 5.51 29.84 0.89
N PRO A 117 5.66 29.36 -0.37
CA PRO A 117 5.04 30.01 -1.52
C PRO A 117 3.51 30.08 -1.47
N CYS A 118 2.88 29.16 -0.75
CA CYS A 118 1.41 29.20 -0.54
C CYS A 118 0.96 30.36 0.34
N LEU A 119 1.89 31.03 1.05
CA LEU A 119 1.67 32.15 1.95
C LEU A 119 2.12 33.50 1.37
N ASP A 120 2.77 33.52 0.20
CA ASP A 120 3.37 34.72 -0.40
C ASP A 120 2.33 35.81 -0.76
N PHE A 121 1.07 35.43 -0.90
CA PHE A 121 -0.02 36.39 -1.13
C PHE A 121 -0.41 37.19 0.13
N LEU A 122 0.02 36.76 1.32
CA LEU A 122 -0.31 37.41 2.58
C LEU A 122 0.61 38.63 2.83
N PRO A 123 0.08 39.76 3.34
CA PRO A 123 0.88 40.88 3.77
C PRO A 123 1.85 40.51 4.89
N GLN A 124 2.98 41.21 4.96
CA GLN A 124 4.05 40.94 5.93
C GLN A 124 3.59 41.09 7.40
N ASP A 125 2.71 42.01 7.69
CA ASP A 125 2.16 42.21 9.03
C ASP A 125 1.24 41.02 9.43
N VAL A 126 0.52 40.41 8.47
CA VAL A 126 -0.26 39.18 8.67
C VAL A 126 0.67 38.00 8.93
N LEU A 127 1.71 37.84 8.11
CA LEU A 127 2.72 36.78 8.29
C LEU A 127 3.39 36.89 9.65
N GLN A 128 3.69 38.09 10.11
CA GLN A 128 4.27 38.34 11.45
C GLN A 128 3.32 37.86 12.56
N LYS A 129 2.02 38.21 12.49
CA LYS A 129 1.02 37.74 13.45
C LYS A 129 0.90 36.22 13.45
N LEU A 130 0.98 35.58 12.29
CA LEU A 130 0.96 34.11 12.15
C LEU A 130 2.25 33.43 12.64
N ASN A 131 3.23 34.17 13.16
CA ASN A 131 4.53 33.65 13.56
C ASN A 131 5.25 32.91 12.39
N HIS A 132 5.18 33.47 11.19
CA HIS A 132 5.76 32.85 9.98
C HIS A 132 7.26 32.65 10.10
N SER A 133 7.72 31.46 9.73
CA SER A 133 9.14 31.12 9.69
C SER A 133 9.45 30.23 8.47
N PRO A 134 10.09 30.78 7.44
CA PRO A 134 10.38 30.05 6.21
C PRO A 134 11.38 28.90 6.38
N ARG A 135 12.15 28.90 7.47
CA ARG A 135 13.09 27.80 7.79
C ARG A 135 12.40 26.53 8.32
N HIS A 136 11.16 26.63 8.79
CA HIS A 136 10.40 25.53 9.36
C HIS A 136 9.35 25.03 8.37
N ILE A 137 9.80 24.24 7.39
CA ILE A 137 8.97 23.76 6.27
C ILE A 137 7.72 23.02 6.74
N ASP A 138 7.82 22.29 7.85
CA ASP A 138 6.71 21.47 8.37
C ASP A 138 5.72 22.27 9.24
N LEU A 139 6.20 23.34 9.86
CA LEU A 139 5.41 24.21 10.76
C LEU A 139 5.70 25.70 10.45
N PRO A 140 5.43 26.16 9.22
CA PRO A 140 5.83 27.50 8.79
C PRO A 140 5.05 28.63 9.48
N ILE A 141 3.82 28.37 9.94
CA ILE A 141 2.99 29.31 10.72
C ILE A 141 2.46 28.63 11.96
N ALA A 142 2.05 29.40 12.95
CA ALA A 142 1.41 28.89 14.15
C ALA A 142 -0.09 29.24 14.14
N LEU A 143 -0.94 28.23 14.27
CA LEU A 143 -2.39 28.37 14.21
C LEU A 143 -3.04 27.80 15.47
N ALA A 144 -4.13 28.44 15.88
CA ALA A 144 -4.98 27.98 16.96
C ALA A 144 -5.83 26.77 16.54
N PHE A 145 -6.35 26.11 17.52
CA PHE A 145 -7.32 25.02 17.47
C PHE A 145 -7.16 24.10 16.27
N HIS A 146 -6.17 23.22 16.37
CA HIS A 146 -5.86 22.21 15.35
C HIS A 146 -5.60 22.77 13.95
N GLY A 147 -4.99 23.95 13.88
CA GLY A 147 -4.54 24.53 12.62
C GLY A 147 -5.64 25.21 11.82
N THR A 148 -6.64 25.80 12.46
CA THR A 148 -7.81 26.37 11.78
C THR A 148 -7.77 27.88 11.64
N HIS A 149 -7.25 28.64 12.62
CA HIS A 149 -7.30 30.11 12.61
C HIS A 149 -6.18 30.72 13.47
N HIS A 150 -6.10 32.04 13.49
CA HIS A 150 -5.25 32.76 14.43
C HIS A 150 -6.04 33.91 15.08
N PRO A 151 -6.03 34.09 16.41
CA PRO A 151 -6.82 35.12 17.10
C PRO A 151 -6.53 36.55 16.64
N GLU A 152 -5.28 36.85 16.25
CA GLU A 152 -4.88 38.18 15.76
C GLU A 152 -5.26 38.39 14.27
N VAL A 153 -5.78 37.38 13.57
CA VAL A 153 -6.21 37.44 12.17
C VAL A 153 -7.55 36.70 12.04
N PRO A 154 -8.62 37.18 12.70
CA PRO A 154 -9.86 36.41 12.86
C PRO A 154 -10.62 36.15 11.55
N ASP A 155 -10.39 36.96 10.52
CA ASP A 155 -11.06 36.84 9.21
C ASP A 155 -10.38 35.85 8.27
N LEU A 156 -9.26 35.22 8.69
CA LEU A 156 -8.50 34.25 7.91
C LEU A 156 -8.58 32.86 8.55
N GLY A 157 -9.05 31.90 7.79
CA GLY A 157 -9.16 30.50 8.19
C GLY A 157 -8.34 29.56 7.32
N PHE A 158 -7.95 28.44 7.88
CA PHE A 158 -7.10 27.44 7.25
C PHE A 158 -7.75 26.06 7.32
N VAL A 159 -7.74 25.34 6.20
CA VAL A 159 -8.21 23.96 6.10
C VAL A 159 -7.11 23.13 5.45
N GLY A 160 -6.68 22.06 6.10
CA GLY A 160 -5.67 21.15 5.57
C GLY A 160 -4.27 21.72 5.42
N PHE A 161 -3.95 22.78 6.14
CA PHE A 161 -2.66 23.49 6.00
C PHE A 161 -1.47 22.65 6.46
N TYR A 162 -1.63 21.90 7.55
CA TYR A 162 -0.54 21.05 8.03
C TYR A 162 -0.45 19.73 7.27
N ARG A 163 0.74 19.14 7.25
CA ARG A 163 1.00 17.82 6.66
C ARG A 163 0.09 16.75 7.26
N SER A 164 -1.04 16.55 6.66
CA SER A 164 -1.95 15.48 7.06
C SER A 164 -2.84 15.13 5.87
N PRO A 165 -2.83 13.88 5.41
CA PRO A 165 -3.75 13.42 4.37
C PRO A 165 -5.15 13.15 4.96
N TYR A 166 -5.50 13.75 6.08
CA TYR A 166 -6.71 13.48 6.84
C TYR A 166 -7.91 14.27 6.29
N TRP A 167 -8.43 13.85 5.15
CA TRP A 167 -9.62 14.46 4.53
C TRP A 167 -10.78 14.65 5.49
N GLY A 168 -11.00 13.68 6.40
CA GLY A 168 -12.04 13.81 7.43
C GLY A 168 -11.78 14.94 8.41
N VAL A 169 -10.52 15.15 8.81
CA VAL A 169 -10.14 16.30 9.66
C VAL A 169 -10.37 17.60 8.91
N MET A 170 -10.01 17.69 7.63
CA MET A 170 -10.26 18.88 6.81
C MET A 170 -11.75 19.23 6.75
N GLN A 171 -12.61 18.22 6.60
CA GLN A 171 -14.05 18.43 6.66
C GLN A 171 -14.51 18.97 8.02
N MET A 172 -13.96 18.45 9.12
CA MET A 172 -14.28 18.97 10.46
C MET A 172 -13.70 20.36 10.68
N GLN A 173 -12.52 20.69 10.14
CA GLN A 173 -11.96 22.05 10.17
C GLN A 173 -12.86 23.03 9.43
N ALA A 174 -13.39 22.66 8.27
CA ALA A 174 -14.32 23.49 7.51
C ALA A 174 -15.63 23.75 8.30
N ARG A 175 -16.21 22.71 8.93
CA ARG A 175 -17.37 22.86 9.83
C ARG A 175 -17.07 23.77 11.02
N PHE A 176 -15.89 23.60 11.62
CA PHE A 176 -15.45 24.44 12.71
C PHE A 176 -15.36 25.91 12.32
N LEU A 177 -14.71 26.24 11.20
CA LEU A 177 -14.60 27.61 10.70
C LEU A 177 -15.97 28.22 10.37
N ALA A 178 -16.84 27.44 9.75
CA ALA A 178 -18.21 27.90 9.48
C ALA A 178 -18.95 28.27 10.78
N ARG A 179 -18.79 27.46 11.83
CA ARG A 179 -19.38 27.74 13.14
C ARG A 179 -18.70 28.92 13.83
N TYR A 180 -17.38 28.98 13.82
CA TYR A 180 -16.57 30.05 14.42
C TYR A 180 -16.96 31.43 13.87
N TRP A 181 -17.16 31.56 12.56
CA TRP A 181 -17.56 32.82 11.93
C TRP A 181 -19.05 33.14 12.01
N SER A 182 -19.91 32.14 12.26
CA SER A 182 -21.36 32.36 12.37
C SER A 182 -21.85 32.68 13.77
N GLU A 183 -21.07 32.40 14.80
CA GLU A 183 -21.41 32.78 16.17
C GLU A 183 -20.93 34.22 16.44
N PRO A 184 -21.83 35.16 16.69
CA PRO A 184 -21.43 36.52 17.07
C PRO A 184 -20.75 36.48 18.43
N GLY A 185 -19.56 37.08 18.51
CA GLY A 185 -18.66 37.08 19.69
C GLY A 185 -19.14 37.76 20.94
N GLU A 186 -20.42 38.04 21.14
CA GLU A 186 -20.94 38.84 22.27
C GLU A 186 -21.97 38.13 23.17
N ASN A 187 -22.37 36.92 22.88
CA ASN A 187 -23.26 36.23 23.80
C ASN A 187 -22.50 35.34 24.75
N GLY A 188 -22.19 35.85 25.92
CA GLY A 188 -21.53 35.23 27.08
C GLY A 188 -22.20 33.95 27.60
N GLY A 189 -22.63 33.07 26.74
CA GLY A 189 -22.97 31.70 27.05
C GLY A 189 -21.73 30.83 26.92
N SER A 190 -21.42 30.06 27.96
CA SER A 190 -20.39 29.03 27.97
C SER A 190 -20.71 27.93 26.92
N SER A 191 -20.53 28.24 25.63
CA SER A 191 -20.62 27.22 24.58
C SER A 191 -19.40 26.30 24.70
N LYS A 192 -19.54 25.02 24.36
CA LYS A 192 -18.41 24.10 24.35
C LYS A 192 -17.26 24.63 23.49
N LEU A 193 -17.59 25.33 22.40
CA LEU A 193 -16.63 25.98 21.54
C LEU A 193 -15.82 27.06 22.28
N SER A 194 -16.47 27.97 23.01
CA SER A 194 -15.76 29.04 23.74
C SER A 194 -14.82 28.50 24.85
N VAL A 195 -15.22 27.41 25.51
CA VAL A 195 -14.37 26.73 26.50
C VAL A 195 -13.14 26.14 25.83
N LYS A 196 -13.31 25.38 24.73
CA LYS A 196 -12.20 24.75 23.99
C LYS A 196 -11.22 25.80 23.44
N LEU A 197 -11.71 26.93 22.95
CA LEU A 197 -10.87 28.01 22.46
C LEU A 197 -10.09 28.73 23.60
N ALA A 198 -10.69 28.89 24.77
CA ALA A 198 -10.02 29.47 25.91
C ALA A 198 -8.90 28.58 26.49
N GLU A 199 -9.02 27.26 26.33
CA GLU A 199 -8.05 26.26 26.77
C GLU A 199 -7.00 25.90 25.68
N ASP A 200 -7.14 26.46 24.48
CA ASP A 200 -6.30 26.08 23.34
C ASP A 200 -4.87 26.61 23.49
N VAL A 201 -3.92 25.70 23.39
CA VAL A 201 -2.48 25.96 23.46
C VAL A 201 -1.76 25.63 22.16
N SER A 202 -2.50 25.47 21.04
CA SER A 202 -1.96 24.98 19.77
C SER A 202 -0.87 25.88 19.19
N ILE A 203 -1.01 27.21 19.32
CA ILE A 203 0.02 28.17 18.87
C ILE A 203 1.32 27.93 19.62
N GLN A 204 1.27 27.91 20.97
CA GLN A 204 2.46 27.69 21.81
C GLN A 204 3.09 26.33 21.49
N ARG A 205 2.27 25.29 21.38
CA ARG A 205 2.72 23.93 21.00
C ARG A 205 3.43 23.90 19.65
N THR A 206 2.92 24.63 18.65
CA THR A 206 3.59 24.73 17.35
C THR A 206 4.97 25.36 17.50
N LEU A 207 5.08 26.43 18.27
CA LEU A 207 6.35 27.12 18.50
C LEU A 207 7.36 26.24 19.25
N ASP A 208 6.91 25.44 20.22
CA ASP A 208 7.75 24.53 21.00
C ASP A 208 8.24 23.33 20.14
N LEU A 209 7.44 22.87 19.19
CA LEU A 209 7.76 21.72 18.35
C LEU A 209 8.65 22.05 17.15
N ARG A 210 8.72 23.30 16.71
CA ARG A 210 9.41 23.72 15.48
C ARG A 210 10.86 23.27 15.39
N ASP A 211 11.60 23.37 16.48
CA ASP A 211 13.03 23.07 16.55
C ASP A 211 13.31 21.69 17.19
N ASP A 212 12.29 20.91 17.56
CA ASP A 212 12.47 19.60 18.17
C ASP A 212 12.71 18.51 17.12
N PRO A 213 13.91 17.91 17.07
CA PRO A 213 14.24 16.86 16.11
C PRO A 213 13.42 15.56 16.32
N ARG A 214 12.70 15.44 17.43
CA ARG A 214 11.83 14.30 17.75
C ARG A 214 10.38 14.56 17.39
N CYS A 215 10.07 15.71 16.76
CA CYS A 215 8.73 16.03 16.30
C CYS A 215 8.26 14.98 15.30
N SER A 216 7.03 14.51 15.46
CA SER A 216 6.45 13.50 14.57
C SER A 216 6.17 14.05 13.17
N GLN A 217 6.00 13.16 12.21
CA GLN A 217 5.57 13.51 10.86
C GLN A 217 4.22 14.27 10.84
N PHE A 218 3.37 14.01 11.84
CA PHE A 218 2.07 14.67 12.02
C PHE A 218 2.04 15.38 13.38
N PRO A 219 2.72 16.54 13.52
CA PRO A 219 2.99 17.14 14.82
C PRO A 219 1.73 17.65 15.54
N MET A 220 0.68 17.98 14.83
CA MET A 220 -0.49 18.65 15.41
C MET A 220 -1.46 17.70 16.11
N GLY A 221 -1.53 16.44 15.68
CA GLY A 221 -2.41 15.45 16.30
C GLY A 221 -2.70 14.26 15.41
N ASP A 222 -3.25 13.20 16.00
CA ASP A 222 -3.69 12.04 15.26
C ASP A 222 -5.16 12.15 14.84
N TYR A 223 -5.50 11.41 13.79
CA TYR A 223 -6.82 11.48 13.17
C TYR A 223 -7.99 11.26 14.13
N PRO A 224 -8.06 10.18 14.94
CA PRO A 224 -9.20 9.99 15.84
C PRO A 224 -9.33 11.06 16.91
N PHE A 225 -8.19 11.51 17.46
CA PHE A 225 -8.19 12.58 18.45
C PHE A 225 -8.72 13.89 17.85
N LEU A 226 -8.18 14.31 16.71
CA LEU A 226 -8.60 15.55 16.03
C LEU A 226 -10.08 15.54 15.67
N MET A 227 -10.57 14.40 15.14
CA MET A 227 -11.99 14.24 14.79
C MET A 227 -12.90 14.39 16.00
N GLN A 228 -12.55 13.77 17.12
CA GLN A 228 -13.37 13.82 18.33
C GLN A 228 -13.31 15.18 19.01
N ASP A 229 -12.13 15.75 19.12
CA ASP A 229 -11.96 17.06 19.80
C ASP A 229 -12.68 18.20 19.05
N MET A 230 -12.63 18.17 17.71
CA MET A 230 -13.41 19.09 16.89
C MET A 230 -14.93 18.84 17.02
N ALA A 231 -15.35 17.57 17.04
CA ALA A 231 -16.75 17.26 17.24
C ALA A 231 -17.30 17.73 18.60
N GLU A 232 -16.50 17.58 19.66
CA GLU A 232 -16.82 18.10 20.99
C GLU A 232 -16.97 19.63 20.98
N ALA A 233 -16.05 20.35 20.34
CA ALA A 233 -16.13 21.81 20.20
C ALA A 233 -17.40 22.24 19.46
N LEU A 234 -17.77 21.49 18.42
CA LEU A 234 -18.99 21.73 17.65
C LEU A 234 -20.28 21.27 18.34
N GLY A 235 -20.17 20.57 19.47
CA GLY A 235 -21.33 19.98 20.14
C GLY A 235 -21.94 18.79 19.40
N LEU A 236 -21.21 18.15 18.47
CA LEU A 236 -21.66 17.03 17.69
C LEU A 236 -21.47 15.70 18.45
N SER A 237 -22.49 14.87 18.43
CA SER A 237 -22.42 13.53 19.01
C SER A 237 -22.06 12.49 17.94
N ILE A 238 -21.17 11.55 18.33
CA ILE A 238 -20.83 10.44 17.44
C ILE A 238 -21.98 9.43 17.36
N THR A 239 -22.29 8.99 16.16
CA THR A 239 -23.26 7.89 15.95
C THR A 239 -22.57 6.53 16.09
N GLU A 240 -23.34 5.48 16.44
CA GLU A 240 -22.83 4.12 16.50
C GLU A 240 -22.30 3.64 15.15
N PRO A 241 -21.22 2.83 15.13
CA PRO A 241 -20.71 2.25 13.89
C PRO A 241 -21.69 1.26 13.29
N LEU A 242 -21.76 1.19 11.96
CA LEU A 242 -22.49 0.13 11.27
C LEU A 242 -21.59 -1.12 11.22
N THR A 243 -21.87 -2.09 12.08
CA THR A 243 -21.03 -3.31 12.22
C THR A 243 -21.73 -4.58 11.76
N GLU A 244 -22.95 -4.48 11.26
CA GLU A 244 -23.72 -5.64 10.81
C GLU A 244 -22.97 -6.43 9.72
N GLY A 245 -22.82 -7.72 9.94
CA GLY A 245 -22.10 -8.63 9.04
C GLY A 245 -20.56 -8.53 9.09
N LEU A 246 -19.98 -7.55 9.79
CA LEU A 246 -18.53 -7.47 9.95
C LEU A 246 -18.01 -8.54 10.92
N PRO A 247 -16.94 -9.26 10.57
CA PRO A 247 -16.33 -10.23 11.48
C PRO A 247 -15.62 -9.52 12.65
N ASN A 248 -15.51 -10.22 13.77
CA ASN A 248 -14.65 -9.79 14.86
C ASN A 248 -13.17 -9.93 14.44
N LEU A 249 -12.39 -8.89 14.70
CA LEU A 249 -10.97 -8.91 14.39
C LEU A 249 -10.20 -9.77 15.39
N PRO A 250 -9.24 -10.59 14.93
CA PRO A 250 -8.54 -11.55 15.79
C PRO A 250 -7.79 -10.92 16.97
N HIS A 251 -7.29 -9.69 16.80
CA HIS A 251 -6.42 -9.03 17.78
C HIS A 251 -7.17 -8.43 18.97
N ASN A 252 -8.48 -8.13 18.86
CA ASN A 252 -9.27 -7.48 19.90
C ASN A 252 -10.66 -8.08 20.10
N GLY A 253 -11.05 -9.08 19.31
CA GLY A 253 -12.36 -9.75 19.40
C GLY A 253 -13.56 -8.84 19.08
N LYS A 254 -13.36 -7.70 18.43
CA LYS A 254 -14.41 -6.72 18.11
C LYS A 254 -14.45 -6.47 16.61
N PRO A 255 -15.63 -6.12 16.04
CA PRO A 255 -15.71 -5.70 14.65
C PRO A 255 -15.01 -4.36 14.44
N LEU A 256 -14.74 -4.00 13.18
CA LEU A 256 -14.20 -2.68 12.83
C LEU A 256 -15.13 -1.56 13.31
N ASN A 257 -14.54 -0.56 13.96
CA ASN A 257 -15.20 0.67 14.39
C ASN A 257 -14.57 1.87 13.66
N MET A 258 -14.87 1.98 12.37
CA MET A 258 -14.27 3.01 11.51
C MET A 258 -14.81 4.39 11.85
N LEU A 259 -13.89 5.34 12.04
CA LEU A 259 -14.18 6.74 12.27
C LEU A 259 -14.14 7.52 10.96
N THR A 260 -15.26 8.13 10.62
CA THR A 260 -15.40 9.03 9.46
C THR A 260 -16.23 10.27 9.84
N PRO A 261 -16.14 11.39 9.12
CA PRO A 261 -17.00 12.57 9.40
C PRO A 261 -18.49 12.27 9.37
N ALA A 262 -18.92 11.30 8.56
CA ALA A 262 -20.32 10.88 8.47
C ALA A 262 -20.89 10.29 9.78
N ARG A 263 -20.02 10.01 10.77
CA ARG A 263 -20.44 9.59 12.11
C ARG A 263 -20.75 10.77 13.05
N TYR A 264 -20.53 11.99 12.61
CA TYR A 264 -20.87 13.24 13.31
C TYR A 264 -21.86 14.03 12.47
N PRO A 265 -23.12 13.56 12.34
CA PRO A 265 -24.12 14.26 11.55
C PRO A 265 -24.44 15.61 12.20
N ASP A 266 -24.55 16.64 11.38
CA ASP A 266 -25.12 17.92 11.78
C ASP A 266 -26.64 17.89 11.51
N SER A 267 -27.42 18.55 12.34
CA SER A 267 -28.87 18.67 12.17
C SER A 267 -29.26 19.41 10.87
N SER A 268 -28.34 20.17 10.31
CA SER A 268 -28.52 20.88 9.01
C SER A 268 -28.20 20.01 7.80
N GLU A 269 -27.48 18.90 7.97
CA GLU A 269 -27.17 17.96 6.87
C GLU A 269 -28.33 16.98 6.70
N ALA A 270 -28.75 16.77 5.46
CA ALA A 270 -29.76 15.75 5.15
C ALA A 270 -29.26 14.38 5.63
N GLY A 271 -29.92 13.81 6.62
CA GLY A 271 -29.50 12.55 7.28
C GLY A 271 -29.28 11.37 6.33
N ASP A 272 -29.82 11.46 5.12
CA ASP A 272 -29.72 10.45 4.06
C ASP A 272 -28.28 10.31 3.52
N ASP A 273 -27.53 11.40 3.35
CA ASP A 273 -26.18 11.33 2.78
C ASP A 273 -25.17 10.79 3.80
N SER A 274 -25.27 11.17 5.06
CA SER A 274 -24.45 10.59 6.13
C SER A 274 -24.69 9.10 6.29
N GLN A 275 -25.94 8.65 6.19
CA GLN A 275 -26.28 7.23 6.24
C GLN A 275 -25.69 6.47 5.05
N LYS A 276 -25.81 6.97 3.82
CA LYS A 276 -25.23 6.36 2.62
C LYS A 276 -23.71 6.23 2.71
N LEU A 277 -23.01 7.26 3.21
CA LEU A 277 -21.56 7.23 3.40
C LEU A 277 -21.13 6.18 4.45
N ARG A 278 -21.88 6.05 5.54
CA ARG A 278 -21.64 5.03 6.56
C ARG A 278 -21.86 3.61 6.01
N GLU A 279 -22.93 3.40 5.25
CA GLU A 279 -23.21 2.12 4.57
C GLU A 279 -22.15 1.79 3.53
N GLY A 280 -21.68 2.77 2.74
CA GLY A 280 -20.57 2.62 1.81
C GLY A 280 -19.28 2.19 2.52
N THR A 281 -18.94 2.84 3.64
CA THR A 281 -17.77 2.46 4.47
C THR A 281 -17.90 1.03 4.99
N ARG A 282 -19.07 0.64 5.50
CA ARG A 282 -19.33 -0.73 5.95
C ARG A 282 -19.20 -1.74 4.82
N SER A 283 -19.78 -1.43 3.65
CA SER A 283 -19.72 -2.30 2.48
C SER A 283 -18.29 -2.59 2.02
N VAL A 284 -17.44 -1.55 1.96
CA VAL A 284 -16.02 -1.70 1.61
C VAL A 284 -15.27 -2.53 2.67
N ALA A 285 -15.51 -2.27 3.95
CA ALA A 285 -14.91 -3.02 5.04
C ALA A 285 -15.34 -4.50 5.00
N LEU A 286 -16.63 -4.77 4.79
CA LEU A 286 -17.17 -6.12 4.64
C LEU A 286 -16.50 -6.86 3.48
N ALA A 287 -16.46 -6.25 2.30
CA ALA A 287 -15.81 -6.83 1.12
C ALA A 287 -14.33 -7.15 1.36
N GLY A 288 -13.58 -6.23 2.00
CA GLY A 288 -12.16 -6.43 2.31
C GLY A 288 -11.87 -7.47 3.39
N LEU A 289 -12.84 -7.76 4.28
CA LEU A 289 -12.64 -8.70 5.38
C LEU A 289 -13.23 -10.10 5.13
N THR A 290 -14.20 -10.22 4.23
CA THR A 290 -14.97 -11.47 4.03
C THR A 290 -14.91 -11.99 2.59
N SER A 291 -14.17 -11.35 1.71
CA SER A 291 -14.00 -11.81 0.34
C SER A 291 -12.55 -11.69 -0.11
N PRO A 292 -12.13 -12.40 -1.17
CA PRO A 292 -10.79 -12.29 -1.72
C PRO A 292 -10.58 -11.02 -2.57
N ARG A 293 -11.42 -10.02 -2.42
CA ARG A 293 -11.28 -8.74 -3.13
C ARG A 293 -9.93 -8.11 -2.83
N PHE A 294 -9.27 -7.58 -3.85
CA PHE A 294 -7.93 -6.99 -3.83
C PHE A 294 -6.78 -8.01 -3.71
N VAL A 295 -7.04 -9.30 -3.52
CA VAL A 295 -5.98 -10.32 -3.45
C VAL A 295 -5.30 -10.49 -4.80
N ALA A 296 -6.05 -10.47 -5.90
CA ALA A 296 -5.50 -10.52 -7.27
C ALA A 296 -4.49 -9.37 -7.50
N ARG A 297 -4.83 -8.15 -7.07
CA ARG A 297 -3.95 -6.98 -7.13
C ARG A 297 -2.69 -7.15 -6.26
N ALA A 298 -2.85 -7.62 -5.03
CA ALA A 298 -1.74 -7.84 -4.11
C ALA A 298 -0.77 -8.91 -4.66
N VAL A 299 -1.30 -10.00 -5.20
CA VAL A 299 -0.51 -11.05 -5.84
C VAL A 299 0.22 -10.50 -7.07
N PHE A 300 -0.50 -9.84 -7.99
CA PHE A 300 0.11 -9.28 -9.20
C PHE A 300 1.31 -8.39 -8.87
N ARG A 301 1.16 -7.44 -7.95
CA ARG A 301 2.25 -6.55 -7.53
C ARG A 301 3.44 -7.30 -6.93
N SER A 302 3.15 -8.31 -6.12
CA SER A 302 4.18 -9.09 -5.43
C SER A 302 4.92 -10.09 -6.31
N LEU A 303 4.44 -10.40 -7.51
CA LEU A 303 5.13 -11.32 -8.42
C LEU A 303 6.40 -10.75 -9.05
N LEU A 304 6.54 -9.43 -9.13
CA LEU A 304 7.66 -8.73 -9.77
C LEU A 304 9.03 -9.29 -9.34
N GLY A 305 9.91 -9.50 -10.32
CA GLY A 305 11.30 -9.91 -10.09
C GLY A 305 11.55 -11.41 -10.27
N THR A 306 12.60 -11.91 -9.62
CA THR A 306 13.10 -13.28 -9.81
C THR A 306 12.72 -14.18 -8.64
N TRP A 307 12.29 -15.39 -8.97
CA TRP A 307 11.93 -16.45 -8.04
C TRP A 307 12.77 -17.70 -8.30
N LYS A 308 13.22 -18.35 -7.25
CA LYS A 308 13.74 -19.71 -7.33
C LYS A 308 12.56 -20.64 -7.57
N LEU A 309 12.65 -21.53 -8.57
CA LEU A 309 11.60 -22.46 -8.95
C LEU A 309 12.09 -23.90 -8.80
N GLU A 310 11.37 -24.66 -8.02
CA GLU A 310 11.50 -26.13 -7.93
C GLU A 310 10.17 -26.76 -8.34
N ARG A 311 10.20 -27.77 -9.21
CA ARG A 311 8.99 -28.36 -9.77
C ARG A 311 9.13 -29.86 -9.99
N ASP A 312 8.15 -30.61 -9.48
CA ASP A 312 8.00 -32.03 -9.73
C ASP A 312 6.94 -32.29 -10.81
N LEU A 313 7.24 -33.16 -11.75
CA LEU A 313 6.33 -33.66 -12.75
C LEU A 313 6.23 -35.18 -12.60
N VAL A 314 5.01 -35.67 -12.36
CA VAL A 314 4.68 -37.10 -12.28
C VAL A 314 3.73 -37.45 -13.41
N SER A 315 4.20 -38.22 -14.36
CA SER A 315 3.44 -38.60 -15.56
C SER A 315 3.08 -40.07 -15.54
N LYS A 316 1.90 -40.38 -16.08
CA LYS A 316 1.46 -41.76 -16.32
C LYS A 316 1.66 -42.20 -17.76
N LEU A 317 2.04 -41.24 -18.64
CA LEU A 317 2.24 -41.54 -20.07
C LEU A 317 3.72 -41.49 -20.42
N PRO A 318 4.25 -42.43 -21.19
CA PRO A 318 5.66 -42.44 -21.59
C PRO A 318 6.09 -41.22 -22.42
N SER A 319 5.15 -40.57 -23.08
CA SER A 319 5.41 -39.37 -23.88
C SER A 319 5.86 -38.14 -23.05
N HIS A 320 5.64 -38.15 -21.72
CA HIS A 320 6.01 -37.10 -20.83
C HIS A 320 6.76 -37.74 -19.63
N PRO A 321 8.08 -37.68 -19.58
CA PRO A 321 8.85 -38.38 -18.54
C PRO A 321 8.62 -37.74 -17.17
N THR A 322 8.46 -38.55 -16.13
CA THR A 322 8.49 -38.13 -14.73
C THR A 322 9.88 -37.58 -14.42
N GLY A 323 9.94 -36.48 -13.65
CA GLY A 323 11.20 -35.85 -13.32
C GLY A 323 11.03 -34.57 -12.50
N HIS A 324 12.15 -33.94 -12.27
CA HIS A 324 12.29 -32.73 -11.46
C HIS A 324 12.89 -31.59 -12.29
N PHE A 325 12.34 -30.39 -12.14
CA PHE A 325 12.85 -29.16 -12.73
C PHE A 325 13.35 -28.25 -11.61
N SER A 326 14.57 -27.72 -11.77
CA SER A 326 15.15 -26.71 -10.91
C SER A 326 15.62 -25.51 -11.74
N GLY A 327 15.25 -24.31 -11.36
CA GLY A 327 15.57 -23.13 -12.12
C GLY A 327 15.05 -21.83 -11.52
N THR A 328 14.78 -20.89 -12.39
CA THR A 328 14.25 -19.56 -12.03
C THR A 328 13.02 -19.20 -12.83
N GLY A 329 12.09 -18.50 -12.19
CA GLY A 329 10.98 -17.82 -12.84
C GLY A 329 11.14 -16.31 -12.68
N ARG A 330 11.13 -15.56 -13.79
CA ARG A 330 11.27 -14.09 -13.76
C ARG A 330 10.01 -13.42 -14.27
N PHE A 331 9.49 -12.48 -13.49
CA PHE A 331 8.37 -11.62 -13.85
C PHE A 331 8.90 -10.24 -14.22
N LEU A 332 8.85 -9.90 -15.49
CA LEU A 332 9.37 -8.66 -16.07
C LEU A 332 8.18 -7.73 -16.36
N LEU A 333 8.06 -6.66 -15.58
CA LEU A 333 6.98 -5.69 -15.72
C LEU A 333 7.11 -4.90 -17.01
N ARG A 334 6.00 -4.73 -17.72
CA ARG A 334 5.90 -3.92 -18.92
C ARG A 334 4.49 -3.38 -19.12
N ARG A 335 4.34 -2.39 -20.00
CA ARG A 335 3.01 -1.94 -20.42
C ARG A 335 2.33 -3.02 -21.25
N GLN A 336 1.03 -3.17 -21.06
CA GLN A 336 0.22 -4.06 -21.85
C GLN A 336 -0.01 -3.44 -23.23
N THR A 337 0.39 -4.11 -24.29
CA THR A 337 0.04 -3.71 -25.65
C THR A 337 -0.16 -4.92 -26.54
N SER A 338 -0.83 -4.70 -27.67
CA SER A 338 -0.96 -5.68 -28.75
C SER A 338 0.38 -5.95 -29.47
N ASP A 339 1.38 -5.08 -29.32
CA ASP A 339 2.62 -5.08 -30.10
C ASP A 339 3.82 -5.66 -29.37
N GLY A 340 3.59 -6.61 -28.49
CA GLY A 340 4.70 -7.40 -27.92
C GLY A 340 5.81 -6.60 -27.35
N LEU A 341 5.53 -5.93 -26.28
CA LEU A 341 6.39 -4.95 -25.78
C LEU A 341 7.54 -5.38 -24.97
N ARG A 342 8.39 -4.49 -24.96
CA ARG A 342 9.67 -4.40 -24.29
C ARG A 342 9.46 -4.37 -22.78
N CYS A 343 10.17 -5.25 -22.09
CA CYS A 343 10.19 -5.24 -20.64
C CYS A 343 10.90 -3.99 -20.13
N ALA A 344 10.39 -3.37 -19.05
CA ALA A 344 11.04 -2.24 -18.40
C ALA A 344 12.49 -2.55 -17.95
N THR A 345 12.84 -3.82 -17.83
CA THR A 345 14.16 -4.31 -17.37
C THR A 345 15.16 -4.66 -18.49
N ASP A 346 14.76 -4.67 -19.76
CA ASP A 346 15.68 -5.01 -20.85
C ASP A 346 16.27 -3.78 -21.56
N GLY A 347 16.07 -2.58 -20.98
CA GLY A 347 16.66 -1.33 -21.45
C GLY A 347 16.14 -0.81 -22.79
N THR A 348 15.14 -1.44 -23.37
CA THR A 348 14.58 -0.99 -24.64
C THR A 348 13.44 0.00 -24.43
N PRO A 349 13.40 1.14 -25.16
CA PRO A 349 12.37 2.16 -24.98
C PRO A 349 10.97 1.57 -25.15
N ALA A 350 10.09 1.81 -24.19
CA ALA A 350 8.68 1.52 -24.35
C ALA A 350 8.13 2.33 -25.52
N ALA A 351 7.34 1.71 -26.40
CA ALA A 351 6.59 2.46 -27.40
C ALA A 351 5.68 3.47 -26.70
N PRO A 352 5.48 4.68 -27.26
CA PRO A 352 4.57 5.66 -26.68
C PRO A 352 3.17 5.03 -26.54
N PRO A 353 2.42 5.37 -25.50
CA PRO A 353 1.08 4.87 -25.31
C PRO A 353 0.21 5.29 -26.52
N HIS A 354 -0.38 4.35 -27.18
CA HIS A 354 -1.54 4.60 -28.00
C HIS A 354 -2.74 4.47 -27.09
N ASP A 355 -3.48 5.56 -26.95
CA ASP A 355 -4.81 5.71 -26.41
C ASP A 355 -4.97 6.04 -24.91
N GLU A 356 -5.86 6.98 -24.69
CA GLU A 356 -6.21 7.73 -23.49
C GLU A 356 -6.92 6.93 -22.39
N GLU A 357 -6.97 5.60 -22.45
CA GLU A 357 -7.62 4.77 -21.45
C GLU A 357 -6.62 3.94 -20.64
N GLY A 358 -6.32 4.45 -19.45
CA GLY A 358 -5.71 3.74 -18.32
C GLY A 358 -4.54 2.79 -18.63
N GLU A 359 -3.33 3.17 -18.26
CA GLU A 359 -2.12 2.35 -18.46
C GLU A 359 -2.27 0.97 -17.81
N ALA A 360 -2.64 -0.04 -18.60
CA ALA A 360 -2.66 -1.41 -18.16
C ALA A 360 -1.24 -2.01 -18.14
N TRP A 361 -0.94 -2.77 -17.11
CA TRP A 361 0.34 -3.42 -16.91
C TRP A 361 0.24 -4.92 -17.06
N GLU A 362 1.32 -5.55 -17.56
CA GLU A 362 1.46 -7.00 -17.65
C GLU A 362 2.87 -7.44 -17.29
N TYR A 363 3.03 -8.71 -16.96
CA TYR A 363 4.33 -9.35 -16.87
C TYR A 363 4.59 -10.25 -18.07
N LEU A 364 5.79 -10.14 -18.65
CA LEU A 364 6.38 -11.26 -19.35
C LEU A 364 7.00 -12.17 -18.30
N TYR A 365 6.47 -13.35 -18.12
CA TYR A 365 7.02 -14.40 -17.27
C TYR A 365 7.93 -15.30 -18.10
N ILE A 366 9.16 -15.49 -17.62
CA ILE A 366 10.17 -16.35 -18.25
C ILE A 366 10.65 -17.35 -17.21
N GLU A 367 10.56 -18.61 -17.54
CA GLU A 367 11.02 -19.74 -16.74
C GLU A 367 12.21 -20.39 -17.46
N GLU A 368 13.33 -20.53 -16.76
CA GLU A 368 14.56 -21.13 -17.28
C GLU A 368 15.21 -22.02 -16.23
N GLY A 369 15.59 -23.23 -16.63
CA GLY A 369 16.26 -24.17 -15.72
C GLY A 369 16.58 -25.50 -16.36
N GLU A 370 16.92 -26.47 -15.53
CA GLU A 370 17.27 -27.82 -15.91
C GLU A 370 16.17 -28.80 -15.47
N PHE A 371 15.70 -29.60 -16.40
CA PHE A 371 14.81 -30.72 -16.10
C PHE A 371 15.61 -32.02 -16.07
N LYS A 372 15.48 -32.80 -15.00
CA LYS A 372 16.09 -34.11 -14.81
C LYS A 372 15.02 -35.18 -14.71
N THR A 373 15.05 -36.15 -15.61
CA THR A 373 14.16 -37.31 -15.56
C THR A 373 14.60 -38.29 -14.48
N GLU A 374 13.69 -39.14 -13.99
CA GLU A 374 14.04 -40.25 -13.08
C GLU A 374 15.11 -41.20 -13.66
N GLY A 375 15.18 -41.33 -14.99
CA GLY A 375 16.21 -42.07 -15.69
C GLY A 375 17.59 -41.39 -15.76
N GLY A 376 17.76 -40.21 -15.15
CA GLY A 376 19.04 -39.48 -15.07
C GLY A 376 19.33 -38.61 -16.32
N PHE A 377 18.47 -38.56 -17.29
CA PHE A 377 18.64 -37.69 -18.46
C PHE A 377 18.24 -36.26 -18.09
N GLY A 378 19.13 -35.30 -18.39
CA GLY A 378 18.89 -33.87 -18.13
C GLY A 378 18.88 -33.03 -19.40
N PHE A 379 18.01 -32.01 -19.42
CA PHE A 379 17.98 -31.03 -20.50
C PHE A 379 17.55 -29.66 -20.00
N ARG A 380 18.00 -28.62 -20.68
CA ARG A 380 17.57 -27.24 -20.40
C ARG A 380 16.16 -27.03 -20.91
N ALA A 381 15.30 -26.46 -20.08
CA ALA A 381 13.93 -26.13 -20.45
C ALA A 381 13.63 -24.65 -20.19
N THR A 382 12.89 -24.05 -21.11
CA THR A 382 12.45 -22.66 -21.01
C THR A 382 10.96 -22.60 -21.34
N ARG A 383 10.21 -21.80 -20.59
CA ARG A 383 8.80 -21.50 -20.86
C ARG A 383 8.50 -20.04 -20.67
N ARG A 384 7.53 -19.53 -21.41
CA ARG A 384 7.09 -18.14 -21.29
C ARG A 384 5.58 -18.06 -21.25
N TYR A 385 5.08 -17.08 -20.46
CA TYR A 385 3.68 -16.73 -20.36
C TYR A 385 3.56 -15.23 -20.18
N VAL A 386 2.38 -14.68 -20.46
CA VAL A 386 2.05 -13.30 -20.10
C VAL A 386 1.03 -13.34 -18.97
N TRP A 387 1.27 -12.56 -17.92
CA TRP A 387 0.36 -12.40 -16.78
C TRP A 387 -0.22 -11.00 -16.79
N ARG A 388 -1.55 -10.88 -16.74
CA ARG A 388 -2.29 -9.61 -16.79
C ARG A 388 -3.17 -9.44 -15.58
N TYR A 389 -3.30 -8.22 -15.11
CA TYR A 389 -4.24 -7.85 -14.06
C TYR A 389 -5.23 -6.82 -14.62
N ASP A 390 -6.51 -7.15 -14.58
CA ASP A 390 -7.61 -6.26 -14.91
C ASP A 390 -8.12 -5.60 -13.63
N GLU A 391 -7.84 -4.29 -13.48
CA GLU A 391 -8.19 -3.54 -12.28
C GLU A 391 -9.71 -3.35 -12.12
N ARG A 392 -10.44 -3.23 -13.21
CA ARG A 392 -11.91 -3.03 -13.17
C ARG A 392 -12.62 -4.29 -12.68
N ARG A 393 -12.14 -5.45 -13.09
CA ARG A 393 -12.71 -6.77 -12.73
C ARG A 393 -12.07 -7.38 -11.50
N ASP A 394 -10.93 -6.87 -11.03
CA ASP A 394 -10.07 -7.46 -10.00
C ASP A 394 -9.66 -8.91 -10.34
N VAL A 395 -9.27 -9.14 -11.59
CA VAL A 395 -8.97 -10.48 -12.12
C VAL A 395 -7.53 -10.58 -12.59
N LEU A 396 -6.84 -11.62 -12.14
CA LEU A 396 -5.52 -12.03 -12.62
C LEU A 396 -5.68 -13.11 -13.68
N SER A 397 -5.01 -12.95 -14.82
CA SER A 397 -5.10 -13.88 -15.96
C SER A 397 -3.72 -14.27 -16.48
N VAL A 398 -3.61 -15.49 -16.99
CA VAL A 398 -2.41 -16.07 -17.58
C VAL A 398 -2.67 -16.36 -19.06
N TRP A 399 -1.73 -15.97 -19.91
CA TRP A 399 -1.85 -16.04 -21.37
C TRP A 399 -0.68 -16.82 -21.97
N PHE A 400 -0.94 -17.63 -22.97
CA PHE A 400 0.11 -18.20 -23.80
C PHE A 400 0.80 -17.11 -24.61
N VAL A 401 2.05 -17.35 -25.00
CA VAL A 401 2.77 -16.48 -25.93
C VAL A 401 2.64 -16.97 -27.35
N LYS A 402 2.76 -16.05 -28.31
CA LYS A 402 2.68 -16.36 -29.73
C LYS A 402 3.85 -17.27 -30.18
N PRO A 403 3.62 -18.25 -31.05
CA PRO A 403 4.71 -19.08 -31.58
C PRO A 403 5.78 -18.30 -32.34
N GLU A 404 5.36 -17.26 -33.09
CA GLU A 404 6.24 -16.41 -33.89
C GLU A 404 6.94 -15.30 -33.08
N ASP A 405 6.39 -14.96 -31.91
CA ASP A 405 6.96 -13.95 -31.02
C ASP A 405 6.66 -14.30 -29.56
N ASP A 406 7.57 -14.99 -28.93
CA ASP A 406 7.46 -15.52 -27.57
C ASP A 406 7.44 -14.44 -26.45
N ARG A 407 7.39 -13.17 -26.85
CA ARG A 407 7.18 -12.02 -25.94
C ARG A 407 5.74 -11.50 -25.97
N ARG A 408 4.94 -11.84 -26.96
CA ARG A 408 3.56 -11.34 -27.14
C ARG A 408 2.54 -12.34 -26.60
N ALA A 409 1.49 -11.83 -25.94
CA ALA A 409 0.35 -12.65 -25.58
C ALA A 409 -0.38 -13.15 -26.83
N ASP A 410 -0.78 -14.41 -26.82
CA ASP A 410 -1.57 -15.04 -27.86
C ASP A 410 -3.02 -15.21 -27.38
N TYR A 411 -3.37 -16.33 -26.78
CA TYR A 411 -4.69 -16.61 -26.27
C TYR A 411 -4.68 -16.88 -24.76
N LEU A 412 -5.85 -16.69 -24.14
CA LEU A 412 -6.03 -16.89 -22.72
C LEU A 412 -5.77 -18.34 -22.34
N PHE A 413 -4.84 -18.56 -21.40
CA PHE A 413 -4.67 -19.85 -20.77
C PHE A 413 -5.75 -20.04 -19.69
N HIS A 414 -5.81 -19.16 -18.69
CA HIS A 414 -6.89 -19.16 -17.69
C HIS A 414 -6.94 -17.84 -16.90
N GLU A 415 -8.09 -17.60 -16.28
CA GLU A 415 -8.26 -16.61 -15.21
C GLU A 415 -8.07 -17.28 -13.85
N VAL A 416 -7.54 -16.56 -12.89
CA VAL A 416 -7.25 -17.04 -11.53
C VAL A 416 -8.38 -16.60 -10.60
N GLU A 417 -9.14 -17.56 -10.08
CA GLU A 417 -10.23 -17.34 -9.14
C GLU A 417 -9.75 -17.55 -7.70
N PHE A 418 -9.66 -16.47 -6.91
CA PHE A 418 -9.21 -16.50 -5.53
C PHE A 418 -10.32 -16.95 -4.58
N GLY A 419 -9.96 -17.70 -3.53
CA GLY A 419 -10.81 -18.11 -2.41
C GLY A 419 -10.31 -17.54 -1.08
N MET A 420 -11.13 -17.68 -0.04
CA MET A 420 -10.73 -17.29 1.32
C MET A 420 -9.80 -18.33 1.93
N PRO A 421 -8.78 -17.91 2.73
CA PRO A 421 -7.97 -18.84 3.50
C PRO A 421 -8.83 -19.70 4.43
N GLY A 422 -8.61 -21.02 4.41
CA GLY A 422 -9.37 -21.98 5.23
C GLY A 422 -10.64 -22.52 4.55
N GLU A 423 -11.09 -21.98 3.43
CA GLU A 423 -12.12 -22.57 2.60
C GLU A 423 -11.49 -23.66 1.72
N SER A 424 -11.16 -24.81 2.31
CA SER A 424 -10.73 -25.97 1.53
C SER A 424 -11.91 -26.43 0.71
N GLY A 425 -11.84 -26.19 -0.61
CA GLY A 425 -12.81 -26.76 -1.56
C GLY A 425 -12.95 -28.25 -1.30
N GLY A 426 -14.13 -28.67 -0.90
CA GLY A 426 -14.46 -30.06 -0.70
C GLY A 426 -14.23 -30.86 -1.98
N GLY A 427 -13.31 -31.81 -1.96
CA GLY A 427 -13.09 -32.73 -3.04
C GLY A 427 -11.76 -33.47 -2.98
N GLY A 428 -11.72 -34.63 -2.33
CA GLY A 428 -10.67 -35.62 -2.53
C GLY A 428 -9.89 -36.04 -1.29
N ARG A 429 -10.47 -36.90 -0.47
CA ARG A 429 -9.71 -37.87 0.30
C ARG A 429 -8.97 -38.79 -0.67
N GLY A 430 -7.65 -38.64 -0.77
CA GLY A 430 -6.85 -39.53 -1.59
C GLY A 430 -5.37 -39.22 -1.56
N GLY A 431 -4.60 -39.96 -0.75
CA GLY A 431 -3.21 -40.27 -1.03
C GLY A 431 -2.12 -39.39 -0.44
N GLY A 432 -1.45 -39.95 0.57
CA GLY A 432 -0.29 -39.45 1.26
C GLY A 432 0.83 -38.86 0.40
N GLY A 433 1.36 -37.77 0.85
CA GLY A 433 2.52 -37.07 0.33
C GLY A 433 2.59 -35.71 0.98
N GLY A 434 3.34 -35.60 2.09
CA GLY A 434 3.42 -34.42 2.93
C GLY A 434 4.07 -33.23 2.27
N GLY A 435 3.28 -32.39 1.60
CA GLY A 435 3.63 -31.05 1.20
C GLY A 435 2.61 -30.07 1.82
N LYS A 436 3.07 -29.09 2.58
CA LYS A 436 2.28 -28.04 3.21
C LYS A 436 1.68 -27.11 2.18
N LEU A 437 0.65 -27.55 1.43
CA LEU A 437 -0.27 -26.64 0.73
C LEU A 437 -1.36 -26.24 1.71
N GLY A 438 -1.60 -24.96 1.94
CA GLY A 438 -2.76 -24.49 2.70
C GLY A 438 -2.47 -23.50 3.82
N LYS A 439 -1.42 -22.65 3.69
CA LYS A 439 -1.16 -21.56 4.64
C LYS A 439 -1.38 -20.16 4.07
N GLY A 440 -1.68 -20.05 2.77
CA GLY A 440 -1.82 -18.78 2.07
C GLY A 440 -3.24 -18.55 1.53
N TRP A 441 -3.33 -17.66 0.57
CA TRP A 441 -4.53 -17.40 -0.20
C TRP A 441 -4.68 -18.47 -1.30
N PRO A 442 -5.67 -19.32 -1.24
CA PRO A 442 -5.89 -20.32 -2.26
C PRO A 442 -6.51 -19.69 -3.51
N ALA A 443 -6.13 -20.21 -4.68
CA ALA A 443 -6.82 -19.85 -5.90
C ALA A 443 -6.89 -21.07 -6.84
N LYS A 444 -7.83 -21.04 -7.76
CA LYS A 444 -8.05 -22.10 -8.75
C LYS A 444 -8.19 -21.51 -10.14
N ALA A 445 -7.94 -22.36 -11.12
CA ALA A 445 -8.17 -22.06 -12.52
C ALA A 445 -8.44 -23.34 -13.29
N GLY A 446 -8.98 -23.22 -14.50
CA GLY A 446 -9.22 -24.33 -15.39
C GLY A 446 -9.00 -23.95 -16.86
N HIS A 447 -8.52 -24.92 -17.64
CA HIS A 447 -8.35 -24.74 -19.08
C HIS A 447 -8.60 -26.04 -19.82
N LEU A 448 -9.38 -25.97 -20.88
CA LEU A 448 -9.56 -27.08 -21.83
C LEU A 448 -8.68 -26.83 -23.07
N CYS A 449 -7.66 -27.66 -23.24
CA CYS A 449 -6.79 -27.61 -24.40
C CYS A 449 -7.14 -28.80 -25.33
N ILE A 450 -7.95 -28.53 -26.33
CA ILE A 450 -8.53 -29.55 -27.25
C ILE A 450 -9.33 -30.56 -26.42
N ASP A 451 -8.76 -31.74 -26.10
CA ASP A 451 -9.40 -32.81 -25.34
C ASP A 451 -8.77 -33.04 -23.95
N ASP A 452 -7.71 -32.29 -23.60
CA ASP A 452 -7.02 -32.40 -22.32
C ASP A 452 -7.45 -31.27 -21.38
N PHE A 453 -7.97 -31.62 -20.21
CA PHE A 453 -8.39 -30.65 -19.21
C PHE A 453 -7.31 -30.40 -18.14
N TYR A 454 -7.00 -29.12 -17.93
CA TYR A 454 -6.07 -28.63 -16.90
C TYR A 454 -6.86 -28.12 -15.71
N ASN A 455 -6.74 -28.78 -14.59
CA ASN A 455 -7.17 -28.26 -13.30
C ASN A 455 -5.95 -27.65 -12.62
N VAL A 456 -6.03 -26.36 -12.28
CA VAL A 456 -4.92 -25.59 -11.73
C VAL A 456 -5.29 -25.11 -10.33
N GLN A 457 -4.38 -25.28 -9.39
CA GLN A 457 -4.50 -24.82 -8.02
C GLN A 457 -3.29 -23.99 -7.65
N TYR A 458 -3.52 -22.86 -7.03
CA TYR A 458 -2.51 -21.95 -6.52
C TYR A 458 -2.62 -21.81 -5.00
N ASP A 459 -1.51 -21.50 -4.37
CA ASP A 459 -1.45 -21.04 -2.97
C ASP A 459 -0.43 -19.90 -2.87
N PHE A 460 -0.85 -18.74 -2.35
CA PHE A 460 -0.02 -17.55 -2.23
C PHE A 460 0.19 -17.23 -0.75
N ALA A 461 1.37 -17.58 -0.22
CA ALA A 461 1.71 -17.42 1.19
C ALA A 461 2.28 -16.03 1.47
N PHE A 462 1.43 -15.12 1.93
CA PHE A 462 1.83 -13.81 2.39
C PHE A 462 2.31 -13.84 3.84
N GLN A 463 3.40 -13.15 4.12
CA GLN A 463 3.79 -12.73 5.46
C GLN A 463 3.47 -11.23 5.57
N ALA A 464 2.35 -10.92 6.22
CA ALA A 464 1.70 -9.60 6.18
C ALA A 464 1.47 -9.14 4.72
N VAL A 465 2.12 -8.09 4.23
CA VAL A 465 1.96 -7.60 2.85
C VAL A 465 3.01 -8.17 1.88
N ASN A 466 3.91 -9.02 2.35
CA ASN A 466 5.03 -9.53 1.57
C ASN A 466 4.81 -10.97 1.14
N LEU A 467 4.72 -11.23 -0.17
CA LEU A 467 4.64 -12.56 -0.74
C LEU A 467 6.02 -13.22 -0.68
N ARG A 468 6.20 -14.23 0.19
CA ARG A 468 7.46 -14.93 0.40
C ARG A 468 7.58 -16.22 -0.42
N GLU A 469 6.48 -16.88 -0.59
CA GLU A 469 6.40 -18.16 -1.27
C GLU A 469 5.06 -18.27 -1.97
N TRP A 470 5.04 -18.92 -3.09
CA TRP A 470 3.79 -19.34 -3.73
C TRP A 470 3.99 -20.65 -4.47
N SER A 471 2.91 -21.37 -4.68
CA SER A 471 2.93 -22.64 -5.38
C SER A 471 1.84 -22.76 -6.41
N VAL A 472 2.07 -23.61 -7.40
CA VAL A 472 1.08 -23.95 -8.41
C VAL A 472 1.08 -25.46 -8.64
N GLY A 473 -0.10 -26.04 -8.65
CA GLY A 473 -0.34 -27.44 -8.97
C GLY A 473 -1.19 -27.57 -10.23
N TYR A 474 -0.78 -28.40 -11.17
CA TYR A 474 -1.57 -28.79 -12.33
C TYR A 474 -1.94 -30.27 -12.23
N THR A 475 -3.21 -30.57 -12.43
CA THR A 475 -3.66 -31.94 -12.72
C THR A 475 -4.22 -31.93 -14.13
N VAL A 476 -3.52 -32.59 -15.04
CA VAL A 476 -3.90 -32.65 -16.46
C VAL A 476 -4.41 -34.04 -16.75
N LYS A 477 -5.61 -34.10 -17.33
CA LYS A 477 -6.27 -35.35 -17.72
C LYS A 477 -6.86 -35.23 -19.11
N GLY A 478 -6.54 -36.18 -19.95
CA GLY A 478 -7.07 -36.29 -21.30
C GLY A 478 -6.42 -37.42 -22.08
N PRO A 479 -6.80 -37.62 -23.37
CA PRO A 479 -6.31 -38.72 -24.18
C PRO A 479 -4.82 -38.60 -24.53
N LYS A 480 -4.28 -37.38 -24.53
CA LYS A 480 -2.87 -37.13 -24.88
C LYS A 480 -1.99 -36.78 -23.69
N LYS A 481 -2.59 -36.44 -22.54
CA LYS A 481 -1.89 -35.97 -21.35
C LYS A 481 -2.54 -36.55 -20.09
N ASP A 482 -1.77 -37.25 -19.26
CA ASP A 482 -2.16 -37.65 -17.89
C ASP A 482 -0.96 -37.49 -16.98
N TYR A 483 -0.85 -36.31 -16.35
CA TYR A 483 0.25 -35.99 -15.43
C TYR A 483 -0.18 -34.98 -14.37
N THR A 484 0.60 -34.94 -13.31
CA THR A 484 0.53 -33.89 -12.29
C THR A 484 1.83 -33.10 -12.24
N ILE A 485 1.71 -31.81 -12.03
CA ILE A 485 2.84 -30.91 -11.83
C ILE A 485 2.64 -30.20 -10.49
N ARG A 486 3.72 -30.06 -9.73
CA ARG A 486 3.75 -29.22 -8.53
C ARG A 486 4.99 -28.34 -8.59
N GLY A 487 4.80 -27.03 -8.63
CA GLY A 487 5.86 -26.03 -8.62
C GLY A 487 5.79 -25.17 -7.38
N THR A 488 6.95 -24.89 -6.76
CA THR A 488 7.10 -23.98 -5.64
C THR A 488 8.08 -22.89 -6.01
N TYR A 489 7.71 -21.67 -5.70
CA TYR A 489 8.46 -20.46 -5.97
C TYR A 489 8.84 -19.80 -4.64
N THR A 490 10.11 -19.51 -4.43
CA THR A 490 10.64 -18.88 -3.23
C THR A 490 11.60 -17.74 -3.55
N ARG A 491 11.75 -16.79 -2.61
CA ARG A 491 12.69 -15.67 -2.69
C ARG A 491 13.67 -15.69 -1.54
#